data_6b08de04a23dbd309b324e2bf142e0d0
#
_entry.id   6b08de04a23dbd309b324e2bf142e0d0
#
_cell.length_a   1.000
_cell.length_b   1.000
_cell.length_c   1.000
_cell.angle_alpha   90.00
_cell.angle_beta   90.00
_cell.angle_gamma   90.00
#
_symmetry.space_group_name_H-M   'P 1'
#
loop_
_entity.id
_entity.type
_entity.pdbx_description
1 polymer ?
#
loop_
_entity_poly.entity_id
_entity_poly.type
_entity_poly.pdbx_seq_one_letter_code
_entity_poly.pdbx_strand_id
1 'polypeptide(L)'
;MAIIVTFDLPGAGQELYDAVIARVTDGRGFTQFADLPNPGLVSHAAGPVDGGFRVTEVWESLEALETHAKTFGPVLADLGHADVQPTIIPAHNVVVR
;
A
#
# COMPACT_ATOMS: atom_id res chain seq x y z
N MET A 1 -16.86 -5.34 4.47
CA MET A 1 -16.04 -6.56 4.63
C MET A 1 -14.58 -6.21 4.46
N ALA A 2 -13.77 -6.58 5.43
CA ALA A 2 -12.34 -6.32 5.36
C ALA A 2 -11.68 -7.16 4.26
N ILE A 3 -10.63 -6.63 3.66
CA ILE A 3 -9.87 -7.29 2.60
C ILE A 3 -8.38 -7.29 2.94
N ILE A 4 -7.67 -8.30 2.45
CA ILE A 4 -6.22 -8.39 2.53
C ILE A 4 -5.67 -8.03 1.16
N VAL A 5 -4.71 -7.11 1.13
CA VAL A 5 -4.17 -6.54 -0.10
C VAL A 5 -2.66 -6.72 -0.11
N THR A 6 -2.14 -7.33 -1.16
CA THR A 6 -0.71 -7.54 -1.32
C THR A 6 -0.23 -6.86 -2.61
N PHE A 7 0.74 -5.98 -2.48
CA PHE A 7 1.44 -5.40 -3.63
C PHE A 7 2.82 -6.04 -3.73
N ASP A 8 3.11 -6.65 -4.87
CA ASP A 8 4.44 -7.15 -5.18
C ASP A 8 5.09 -6.21 -6.20
N LEU A 9 6.31 -5.78 -5.89
CA LEU A 9 7.08 -4.84 -6.69
C LEU A 9 8.34 -5.54 -7.20
N PRO A 10 8.23 -6.36 -8.26
CA PRO A 10 9.37 -7.13 -8.74
C PRO A 10 10.47 -6.21 -9.29
N GLY A 11 11.72 -6.55 -8.98
CA GLY A 11 12.86 -5.75 -9.41
C GLY A 11 13.06 -4.44 -8.66
N ALA A 12 12.17 -4.13 -7.72
CA ALA A 12 12.25 -2.91 -6.92
C ALA A 12 12.76 -3.21 -5.52
N GLY A 13 13.21 -2.19 -4.82
CA GLY A 13 13.68 -2.29 -3.45
C GLY A 13 13.04 -1.23 -2.58
N GLN A 14 13.64 -1.03 -1.43
CA GLN A 14 13.19 -0.06 -0.45
C GLN A 14 13.09 1.35 -1.04
N GLU A 15 13.96 1.70 -1.98
CA GLU A 15 13.99 3.05 -2.56
C GLU A 15 12.67 3.41 -3.23
N LEU A 16 12.07 2.47 -3.97
CA LEU A 16 10.76 2.71 -4.59
C LEU A 16 9.69 2.89 -3.52
N TYR A 17 9.68 2.02 -2.51
CA TYR A 17 8.73 2.13 -1.42
C TYR A 17 8.85 3.49 -0.73
N ASP A 18 10.08 3.90 -0.37
CA ASP A 18 10.31 5.17 0.31
C ASP A 18 9.87 6.35 -0.56
N ALA A 19 10.09 6.28 -1.88
CA ALA A 19 9.67 7.33 -2.81
C ALA A 19 8.14 7.45 -2.88
N VAL A 20 7.43 6.32 -2.92
CA VAL A 20 5.96 6.32 -2.92
C VAL A 20 5.44 6.91 -1.61
N ILE A 21 5.99 6.45 -0.48
CA ILE A 21 5.57 6.92 0.84
C ILE A 21 5.81 8.44 0.98
N ALA A 22 6.95 8.94 0.54
CA ALA A 22 7.24 10.37 0.59
C ALA A 22 6.20 11.19 -0.18
N ARG A 23 5.77 10.67 -1.34
CA ARG A 23 4.79 11.36 -2.20
C ARG A 23 3.39 11.35 -1.58
N VAL A 24 2.94 10.21 -1.05
CA VAL A 24 1.58 10.09 -0.52
C VAL A 24 1.44 10.70 0.89
N THR A 25 2.53 10.92 1.59
CA THR A 25 2.54 11.53 2.93
C THR A 25 3.06 12.96 2.95
N ASP A 26 3.30 13.53 1.78
CA ASP A 26 3.82 14.90 1.65
C ASP A 26 5.15 15.09 2.42
N GLY A 27 6.02 14.09 2.32
CA GLY A 27 7.35 14.10 2.92
C GLY A 27 7.43 13.70 4.39
N ARG A 28 6.29 13.43 5.04
CA ARG A 28 6.29 13.12 6.49
C ARG A 28 6.73 11.69 6.80
N GLY A 29 6.66 10.79 5.83
CA GLY A 29 6.83 9.36 6.07
C GLY A 29 5.57 8.74 6.64
N PHE A 30 5.54 7.40 6.72
CA PHE A 30 4.38 6.68 7.20
C PHE A 30 4.72 5.92 8.49
N THR A 31 4.40 6.53 9.63
CA THR A 31 4.63 5.96 10.96
C THR A 31 3.35 5.83 11.77
N GLN A 32 2.25 6.40 11.29
CA GLN A 32 0.93 6.32 11.92
C GLN A 32 -0.14 6.47 10.84
N PHE A 33 -1.34 5.97 11.11
CA PHE A 33 -2.42 5.98 10.12
C PHE A 33 -2.80 7.39 9.67
N ALA A 34 -2.69 8.37 10.57
CA ALA A 34 -3.02 9.75 10.23
C ALA A 34 -2.11 10.38 9.18
N ASP A 35 -0.97 9.76 8.86
CA ASP A 35 -0.07 10.24 7.80
C ASP A 35 -0.65 10.03 6.41
N LEU A 36 -1.59 9.09 6.25
CA LEU A 36 -2.26 8.85 4.97
C LEU A 36 -3.50 9.74 4.84
N PRO A 37 -3.77 10.25 3.64
CA PRO A 37 -4.94 11.13 3.43
C PRO A 37 -6.27 10.38 3.41
N ASN A 38 -6.25 9.06 3.20
CA ASN A 38 -7.47 8.27 3.00
C ASN A 38 -7.68 7.33 4.19
N PRO A 39 -8.87 7.34 4.81
CA PRO A 39 -9.18 6.46 5.92
C PRO A 39 -9.48 5.03 5.46
N GLY A 40 -9.52 4.10 6.42
CA GLY A 40 -9.94 2.73 6.15
C GLY A 40 -8.83 1.70 6.18
N LEU A 41 -7.58 2.14 6.33
CA LEU A 41 -6.46 1.23 6.52
C LEU A 41 -6.47 0.66 7.94
N VAL A 42 -6.45 -0.67 8.04
CA VAL A 42 -6.48 -1.39 9.32
C VAL A 42 -5.08 -1.81 9.75
N SER A 43 -4.24 -2.23 8.80
CA SER A 43 -2.85 -2.58 9.09
C SER A 43 -1.99 -2.41 7.84
N HIS A 44 -0.69 -2.23 8.05
CA HIS A 44 0.27 -2.02 6.96
C HIS A 44 1.61 -2.58 7.40
N ALA A 45 2.24 -3.37 6.51
CA ALA A 45 3.60 -3.86 6.69
C ALA A 45 4.28 -3.94 5.33
N ALA A 46 5.58 -3.68 5.32
CA ALA A 46 6.35 -3.69 4.07
C ALA A 46 7.73 -4.27 4.34
N GLY A 47 8.26 -5.02 3.39
CA GLY A 47 9.58 -5.61 3.52
C GLY A 47 10.09 -6.23 2.23
N PRO A 48 11.39 -6.55 2.19
CA PRO A 48 11.98 -7.17 1.00
C PRO A 48 11.56 -8.63 0.87
N VAL A 49 11.47 -9.07 -0.39
CA VAL A 49 11.31 -10.49 -0.76
C VAL A 49 12.34 -10.81 -1.83
N ASP A 50 12.50 -12.09 -2.15
CA ASP A 50 13.41 -12.49 -3.23
C ASP A 50 12.99 -11.82 -4.54
N GLY A 51 13.89 -11.06 -5.13
CA GLY A 51 13.66 -10.39 -6.40
C GLY A 51 12.79 -9.14 -6.36
N GLY A 52 12.46 -8.62 -5.17
CA GLY A 52 11.62 -7.43 -5.10
C GLY A 52 11.29 -6.96 -3.69
N PHE A 53 10.16 -6.30 -3.60
CA PHE A 53 9.67 -5.74 -2.35
C PHE A 53 8.17 -6.01 -2.24
N ARG A 54 7.67 -6.22 -1.03
CA ARG A 54 6.25 -6.54 -0.81
C ARG A 54 5.64 -5.61 0.23
N VAL A 55 4.41 -5.16 -0.07
CA VAL A 55 3.58 -4.42 0.89
C VAL A 55 2.32 -5.25 1.13
N THR A 56 2.00 -5.48 2.40
CA THR A 56 0.79 -6.20 2.78
C THR A 56 -0.06 -5.29 3.65
N GLU A 57 -1.34 -5.18 3.30
CA GLU A 57 -2.27 -4.29 3.97
C GLU A 57 -3.59 -4.99 4.25
N VAL A 58 -4.26 -4.53 5.28
CA VAL A 58 -5.67 -4.87 5.51
C VAL A 58 -6.44 -3.56 5.43
N TRP A 59 -7.50 -3.56 4.62
CA TRP A 59 -8.40 -2.43 4.47
C TRP A 59 -9.80 -2.82 4.94
N GLU A 60 -10.53 -1.88 5.49
CA GLU A 60 -11.88 -2.15 5.99
C GLU A 60 -12.87 -2.51 4.88
N SER A 61 -12.60 -2.09 3.64
CA SER A 61 -13.45 -2.38 2.48
C SER A 61 -12.70 -2.18 1.18
N LEU A 62 -13.22 -2.77 0.10
CA LEU A 62 -12.70 -2.53 -1.25
C LEU A 62 -12.87 -1.06 -1.63
N GLU A 63 -13.97 -0.43 -1.24
CA GLU A 63 -14.20 0.99 -1.54
C GLU A 63 -13.14 1.89 -0.92
N ALA A 64 -12.73 1.61 0.32
CA ALA A 64 -11.67 2.38 0.97
C ALA A 64 -10.35 2.24 0.23
N LEU A 65 -10.01 1.02 -0.22
CA LEU A 65 -8.82 0.81 -1.04
C LEU A 65 -8.91 1.55 -2.36
N GLU A 66 -10.05 1.50 -3.03
CA GLU A 66 -10.23 2.18 -4.32
C GLU A 66 -10.09 3.70 -4.19
N THR A 67 -10.59 4.26 -3.11
CA THR A 67 -10.41 5.69 -2.82
C THR A 67 -8.92 6.02 -2.64
N HIS A 68 -8.20 5.19 -1.90
CA HIS A 68 -6.76 5.38 -1.71
C HIS A 68 -5.98 5.20 -3.02
N ALA A 69 -6.42 4.28 -3.89
CA ALA A 69 -5.78 4.04 -5.18
C ALA A 69 -5.77 5.28 -6.07
N LYS A 70 -6.73 6.18 -5.92
CA LYS A 70 -6.74 7.45 -6.64
C LYS A 70 -5.59 8.36 -6.21
N THR A 71 -5.03 8.14 -5.03
CA THR A 71 -3.87 8.88 -4.53
C THR A 71 -2.57 8.20 -4.94
N PHE A 72 -2.41 6.89 -4.66
CA PHE A 72 -1.13 6.24 -4.90
C PHE A 72 -0.93 5.79 -6.35
N GLY A 73 -2.01 5.52 -7.08
CA GLY A 73 -1.91 5.05 -8.47
C GLY A 73 -1.12 6.02 -9.37
N PRO A 74 -1.48 7.32 -9.39
CA PRO A 74 -0.70 8.30 -10.15
C PRO A 74 0.76 8.40 -9.71
N VAL A 75 1.05 8.22 -8.42
CA VAL A 75 2.42 8.23 -7.91
C VAL A 75 3.21 7.06 -8.47
N LEU A 76 2.64 5.86 -8.46
CA LEU A 76 3.28 4.68 -9.06
C LEU A 76 3.54 4.90 -10.54
N ALA A 77 2.57 5.46 -11.27
CA ALA A 77 2.72 5.74 -12.69
C ALA A 77 3.87 6.73 -12.94
N ASP A 78 3.95 7.80 -12.15
CA ASP A 78 5.03 8.79 -12.26
C ASP A 78 6.41 8.18 -12.00
N LEU A 79 6.48 7.16 -11.15
CA LEU A 79 7.72 6.49 -10.82
C LEU A 79 8.03 5.30 -11.75
N GLY A 80 7.26 5.13 -12.84
CA GLY A 80 7.51 4.10 -13.83
C GLY A 80 6.89 2.74 -13.52
N HIS A 81 5.93 2.68 -12.60
CA HIS A 81 5.33 1.44 -12.14
C HIS A 81 3.80 1.43 -12.28
N ALA A 82 3.29 1.97 -13.39
CA ALA A 82 1.85 2.03 -13.67
C ALA A 82 1.19 0.65 -13.78
N ASP A 83 1.97 -0.40 -14.04
CA ASP A 83 1.49 -1.76 -14.23
C ASP A 83 1.36 -2.57 -12.93
N VAL A 84 1.73 -1.99 -11.79
CA VAL A 84 1.59 -2.67 -10.50
C VAL A 84 0.11 -2.84 -10.16
N GLN A 85 -0.30 -4.09 -9.90
CA GLN A 85 -1.67 -4.43 -9.51
C GLN A 85 -1.63 -5.22 -8.21
N PRO A 86 -2.50 -4.92 -7.25
CA PRO A 86 -2.56 -5.68 -6.00
C PRO A 86 -3.25 -7.02 -6.18
N THR A 87 -2.88 -7.99 -5.35
CA THR A 87 -3.68 -9.19 -5.12
C THR A 87 -4.61 -8.90 -3.96
N ILE A 88 -5.91 -9.13 -4.15
CA ILE A 88 -6.93 -8.79 -3.16
C ILE A 88 -7.73 -10.05 -2.83
N ILE A 89 -7.82 -10.37 -1.54
CA ILE A 89 -8.65 -11.46 -1.08
C ILE A 89 -9.54 -10.98 0.09
N PRO A 90 -10.73 -11.57 0.27
CA PRO A 90 -11.54 -11.25 1.45
C PRO A 90 -10.84 -11.73 2.71
N ALA A 91 -10.87 -10.92 3.76
CA ALA A 91 -10.26 -11.31 5.03
C ALA A 91 -11.24 -12.20 5.80
N HIS A 92 -10.78 -13.40 6.15
CA HIS A 92 -11.57 -14.31 6.97
C HIS A 92 -11.51 -13.93 8.45
N ASN A 93 -10.35 -13.52 8.90
CA ASN A 93 -10.13 -13.11 10.29
C ASN A 93 -9.09 -11.99 10.33
N VAL A 94 -9.36 -10.96 11.10
CA VAL A 94 -8.46 -9.82 11.27
C VAL A 94 -8.28 -9.58 12.76
N VAL A 95 -7.05 -9.62 13.20
CA VAL A 95 -6.68 -9.29 14.58
C VAL A 95 -5.60 -8.23 14.49
N VAL A 96 -5.76 -7.14 15.21
CA VAL A 96 -4.76 -6.08 15.30
C VAL A 96 -4.44 -5.80 16.76
N ARG A 97 -3.26 -5.26 16.98
CA ARG A 97 -2.78 -4.98 18.33
C ARG A 97 -3.58 -3.88 19.00
#